data_9b9eaec9b1b2512f28dcc30962323b7b
#
_entry.id   9b9eaec9b1b2512f28dcc30962323b7b
#
_cell.length_a   1.000
_cell.length_b   1.000
_cell.length_c   1.000
_cell.angle_alpha   90.00
_cell.angle_beta   90.00
_cell.angle_gamma   90.00
#
_symmetry.space_group_name_H-M   'P 1'
#
loop_
_entity.id
_entity.type
_entity.pdbx_description
1 polymer ?
#
loop_
_entity_poly.entity_id
_entity_poly.type
_entity_poly.pdbx_seq_one_letter_code
_entity_poly.pdbx_strand_id
1 'polypeptide(L)'
;GLPAEEQAAECDFLISSCNEQATRQFVATWLYRHYYSSKIMGVEAVAVHIVDKWFTSGNARPESDIELMNARIFADFNRASLVGMPAPGLTLKNRAGEDVELFGGNDSVQKKRVSRYSVLYFYDTGCANCLIQSIMLRNTL
;
A
#
# COMPACT_ATOMS: atom_id res chain seq x y z
N GLY A 1 -0.85 17.03 5.17
CA GLY A 1 -1.73 16.83 4.01
C GLY A 1 -3.06 16.27 4.46
N LEU A 2 -4.05 16.28 3.59
CA LEU A 2 -5.36 15.66 3.84
C LEU A 2 -5.21 14.13 3.99
N PRO A 3 -6.04 13.46 4.82
CA PRO A 3 -6.12 12.02 4.86
C PRO A 3 -6.41 11.41 3.48
N ALA A 4 -5.94 10.18 3.24
CA ALA A 4 -6.13 9.52 1.94
C ALA A 4 -7.63 9.35 1.58
N GLU A 5 -8.49 9.11 2.56
CA GLU A 5 -9.93 9.00 2.37
C GLU A 5 -10.55 10.31 1.86
N GLU A 6 -10.14 11.44 2.40
CA GLU A 6 -10.62 12.75 1.94
C GLU A 6 -10.11 13.05 0.53
N GLN A 7 -8.84 12.73 0.23
CA GLN A 7 -8.28 12.87 -1.11
C GLN A 7 -9.02 11.97 -2.12
N ALA A 8 -9.38 10.74 -1.74
CA ALA A 8 -10.17 9.84 -2.57
C ALA A 8 -11.58 10.41 -2.86
N ALA A 9 -12.22 11.01 -1.85
CA ALA A 9 -13.52 11.67 -2.03
C ALA A 9 -13.44 12.88 -2.98
N GLU A 10 -12.38 13.68 -2.90
CA GLU A 10 -12.15 14.78 -3.84
C GLU A 10 -11.90 14.27 -5.26
N CYS A 11 -11.15 13.17 -5.43
CA CYS A 11 -10.99 12.53 -6.73
C CYS A 11 -12.34 12.07 -7.30
N ASP A 12 -13.17 11.46 -6.47
CA ASP A 12 -14.51 11.03 -6.88
C ASP A 12 -15.37 12.21 -7.34
N PHE A 13 -15.34 13.31 -6.61
CA PHE A 13 -16.04 14.53 -6.98
C PHE A 13 -15.57 15.07 -8.33
N LEU A 14 -14.25 15.16 -8.53
CA LEU A 14 -13.68 15.66 -9.80
C LEU A 14 -14.06 14.75 -10.98
N ILE A 15 -13.92 13.43 -10.83
CA ILE A 15 -14.21 12.47 -11.90
C ILE A 15 -15.71 12.47 -12.23
N SER A 16 -16.57 12.48 -11.20
CA SER A 16 -18.03 12.46 -11.40
C SER A 16 -18.58 13.76 -11.99
N SER A 17 -17.90 14.89 -11.76
CA SER A 17 -18.28 16.19 -12.32
C SER A 17 -18.03 16.31 -13.82
N CYS A 18 -17.26 15.38 -14.42
CA CYS A 18 -17.02 15.37 -15.85
C CYS A 18 -18.25 14.84 -16.61
N ASN A 19 -18.88 15.70 -17.41
CA ASN A 19 -20.07 15.32 -18.19
C ASN A 19 -19.71 14.39 -19.37
N GLU A 20 -18.58 14.66 -20.04
CA GLU A 20 -18.14 13.89 -21.20
C GLU A 20 -17.27 12.70 -20.79
N GLN A 21 -17.52 11.56 -21.43
CA GLN A 21 -16.79 10.32 -21.15
C GLN A 21 -15.28 10.45 -21.36
N ALA A 22 -14.85 11.11 -22.44
CA ALA A 22 -13.43 11.31 -22.74
C ALA A 22 -12.73 12.14 -21.66
N THR A 23 -13.37 13.22 -21.19
CA THR A 23 -12.86 14.06 -20.11
C THR A 23 -12.79 13.28 -18.79
N ARG A 24 -13.81 12.50 -18.49
CA ARG A 24 -13.85 11.64 -17.30
C ARG A 24 -12.71 10.63 -17.29
N GLN A 25 -12.48 9.95 -18.42
CA GLN A 25 -11.38 8.99 -18.58
C GLN A 25 -10.02 9.69 -18.41
N PHE A 26 -9.83 10.85 -19.03
CA PHE A 26 -8.60 11.62 -18.90
C PHE A 26 -8.34 12.00 -17.44
N VAL A 27 -9.32 12.60 -16.76
CA VAL A 27 -9.19 13.05 -15.37
C VAL A 27 -8.90 11.86 -14.44
N ALA A 28 -9.64 10.77 -14.57
CA ALA A 28 -9.42 9.57 -13.75
C ALA A 28 -8.03 8.98 -13.96
N THR A 29 -7.58 8.89 -15.22
CA THR A 29 -6.25 8.36 -15.55
C THR A 29 -5.14 9.28 -15.05
N TRP A 30 -5.32 10.59 -15.17
CA TRP A 30 -4.36 11.58 -14.70
C TRP A 30 -4.23 11.52 -13.16
N LEU A 31 -5.35 11.49 -12.43
CA LEU A 31 -5.36 11.36 -10.98
C LEU A 31 -4.71 10.05 -10.53
N TYR A 32 -5.05 8.93 -11.16
CA TYR A 32 -4.40 7.66 -10.89
C TYR A 32 -2.87 7.75 -11.02
N ARG A 33 -2.36 8.27 -12.14
CA ARG A 33 -0.93 8.42 -12.39
C ARG A 33 -0.25 9.32 -11.34
N HIS A 34 -0.93 10.40 -10.94
CA HIS A 34 -0.44 11.30 -9.90
C HIS A 34 -0.21 10.55 -8.56
N TYR A 35 -1.20 9.82 -8.09
CA TYR A 35 -1.11 9.09 -6.83
C TYR A 35 -0.22 7.84 -6.92
N TYR A 36 -0.25 7.14 -8.04
CA TYR A 36 0.63 6.00 -8.32
C TYR A 36 2.11 6.38 -8.27
N SER A 37 2.49 7.54 -8.80
CA SER A 37 3.88 8.02 -8.82
C SER A 37 4.32 8.76 -7.56
N SER A 38 3.42 8.99 -6.63
CA SER A 38 3.69 9.73 -5.40
C SER A 38 4.74 9.00 -4.53
N LYS A 39 5.58 9.80 -3.84
CA LYS A 39 6.54 9.31 -2.85
C LYS A 39 6.05 9.48 -1.42
N ILE A 40 4.82 9.94 -1.24
CA ILE A 40 4.21 10.14 0.08
C ILE A 40 3.56 8.82 0.49
N MET A 41 3.97 8.28 1.64
CA MET A 41 3.41 7.05 2.19
C MET A 41 1.93 7.23 2.54
N GLY A 42 1.10 6.25 2.20
CA GLY A 42 -0.33 6.21 2.49
C GLY A 42 -1.21 6.77 1.38
N VAL A 43 -0.68 7.60 0.47
CA VAL A 43 -1.50 8.12 -0.65
C VAL A 43 -1.71 7.12 -1.78
N GLU A 44 -0.97 6.02 -1.81
CA GLU A 44 -1.21 4.88 -2.70
C GLU A 44 -2.63 4.32 -2.54
N ALA A 45 -3.25 4.50 -1.38
CA ALA A 45 -4.64 4.15 -1.12
C ALA A 45 -5.61 4.88 -2.08
N VAL A 46 -5.30 6.12 -2.46
CA VAL A 46 -6.10 6.88 -3.42
C VAL A 46 -5.99 6.27 -4.82
N ALA A 47 -4.79 5.86 -5.23
CA ALA A 47 -4.61 5.17 -6.52
C ALA A 47 -5.38 3.85 -6.56
N VAL A 48 -5.32 3.05 -5.48
CA VAL A 48 -6.11 1.81 -5.34
C VAL A 48 -7.60 2.09 -5.41
N HIS A 49 -8.08 3.13 -4.71
CA HIS A 49 -9.48 3.54 -4.73
C HIS A 49 -9.97 3.90 -6.16
N ILE A 50 -9.16 4.66 -6.92
CA ILE A 50 -9.51 5.00 -8.31
C ILE A 50 -9.63 3.75 -9.18
N VAL A 51 -8.72 2.78 -9.02
CA VAL A 51 -8.80 1.51 -9.76
C VAL A 51 -10.05 0.74 -9.39
N ASP A 52 -10.34 0.59 -8.10
CA ASP A 52 -11.47 -0.21 -7.62
C ASP A 52 -12.81 0.41 -8.03
N LYS A 53 -12.97 1.71 -7.86
CA LYS A 53 -14.24 2.39 -8.10
C LYS A 53 -14.47 2.72 -9.58
N TRP A 54 -13.46 3.24 -10.25
CA TRP A 54 -13.62 3.83 -11.59
C TRP A 54 -13.16 2.92 -12.71
N PHE A 55 -11.99 2.31 -12.60
CA PHE A 55 -11.43 1.47 -13.66
C PHE A 55 -12.12 0.11 -13.71
N THR A 56 -12.37 -0.51 -12.54
CA THR A 56 -13.01 -1.83 -12.47
C THR A 56 -14.47 -1.79 -12.89
N SER A 57 -15.20 -0.71 -12.55
CA SER A 57 -16.59 -0.52 -12.98
C SER A 57 -16.74 -0.22 -14.48
N GLY A 58 -15.64 0.18 -15.15
CA GLY A 58 -15.66 0.63 -16.54
C GLY A 58 -16.20 2.05 -16.75
N ASN A 59 -16.57 2.77 -15.68
CA ASN A 59 -17.09 4.13 -15.75
C ASN A 59 -16.05 5.18 -16.21
N ALA A 60 -14.78 4.90 -15.90
CA ALA A 60 -13.62 5.62 -16.42
C ALA A 60 -12.43 4.66 -16.41
N ARG A 61 -11.64 4.63 -17.48
CA ARG A 61 -10.46 3.74 -17.55
C ARG A 61 -9.43 4.34 -18.49
N PRO A 62 -8.13 3.97 -18.35
CA PRO A 62 -7.12 4.30 -19.33
C PRO A 62 -7.50 3.79 -20.73
N GLU A 63 -7.06 4.49 -21.78
CA GLU A 63 -7.25 4.05 -23.16
C GLU A 63 -6.43 2.78 -23.46
N SER A 64 -5.24 2.68 -22.85
CA SER A 64 -4.35 1.54 -23.00
C SER A 64 -4.80 0.37 -22.11
N ASP A 65 -5.08 -0.78 -22.71
CA ASP A 65 -5.38 -2.02 -21.98
C ASP A 65 -4.19 -2.50 -21.14
N ILE A 66 -2.96 -2.22 -21.58
CA ILE A 66 -1.75 -2.53 -20.81
C ILE A 66 -1.69 -1.67 -19.55
N GLU A 67 -2.01 -0.38 -19.65
CA GLU A 67 -2.06 0.51 -18.49
C GLU A 67 -3.16 0.08 -17.51
N LEU A 68 -4.33 -0.28 -18.02
CA LEU A 68 -5.41 -0.81 -17.19
C LEU A 68 -5.01 -2.10 -16.47
N MET A 69 -4.34 -3.02 -17.16
CA MET A 69 -3.83 -4.25 -16.55
C MET A 69 -2.80 -3.95 -15.44
N ASN A 70 -1.84 -3.07 -15.72
CA ASN A 70 -0.83 -2.67 -14.74
C ASN A 70 -1.47 -1.98 -13.52
N ALA A 71 -2.48 -1.14 -13.72
CA ALA A 71 -3.22 -0.50 -12.64
C ALA A 71 -3.94 -1.52 -11.75
N ARG A 72 -4.56 -2.54 -12.32
CA ARG A 72 -5.19 -3.63 -11.57
C ARG A 72 -4.17 -4.45 -10.78
N ILE A 73 -3.05 -4.83 -11.40
CA ILE A 73 -1.96 -5.52 -10.71
C ILE A 73 -1.46 -4.69 -9.53
N PHE A 74 -1.24 -3.39 -9.73
CA PHE A 74 -0.85 -2.48 -8.65
C PHE A 74 -1.86 -2.48 -7.50
N ALA A 75 -3.15 -2.35 -7.80
CA ALA A 75 -4.20 -2.35 -6.78
C ALA A 75 -4.25 -3.66 -6.01
N ASP A 76 -4.15 -4.80 -6.69
CA ASP A 76 -4.17 -6.14 -6.08
C ASP A 76 -2.98 -6.36 -5.14
N PHE A 77 -1.79 -5.92 -5.53
CA PHE A 77 -0.60 -6.01 -4.67
C PHE A 77 -0.66 -5.11 -3.44
N ASN A 78 -1.22 -3.91 -3.58
CA ASN A 78 -1.17 -2.91 -2.50
C ASN A 78 -2.36 -2.99 -1.56
N ARG A 79 -3.53 -3.48 -1.99
CA ARG A 79 -4.79 -3.45 -1.21
C ARG A 79 -4.66 -4.03 0.19
N ALA A 80 -3.94 -5.14 0.34
CA ALA A 80 -3.76 -5.80 1.63
C ALA A 80 -2.71 -5.13 2.53
N SER A 81 -1.87 -4.25 1.97
CA SER A 81 -0.77 -3.58 2.69
C SER A 81 -0.99 -2.08 2.91
N LEU A 82 -2.17 -1.56 2.56
CA LEU A 82 -2.51 -0.16 2.80
C LEU A 82 -2.44 0.20 4.29
N VAL A 83 -2.08 1.45 4.58
CA VAL A 83 -2.09 1.96 5.96
C VAL A 83 -3.46 1.77 6.59
N GLY A 84 -3.49 1.20 7.80
CA GLY A 84 -4.72 0.88 8.52
C GLY A 84 -5.24 -0.55 8.28
N MET A 85 -4.73 -1.27 7.29
CA MET A 85 -5.09 -2.68 7.09
C MET A 85 -4.38 -3.58 8.12
N PRO A 86 -5.03 -4.66 8.58
CA PRO A 86 -4.37 -5.62 9.46
C PRO A 86 -3.20 -6.30 8.74
N ALA A 87 -2.06 -6.39 9.44
CA ALA A 87 -0.91 -7.10 8.89
C ALA A 87 -1.26 -8.59 8.68
N PRO A 88 -0.94 -9.17 7.51
CA PRO A 88 -1.18 -10.59 7.27
C PRO A 88 -0.35 -11.45 8.23
N GLY A 89 -0.87 -12.61 8.60
CA GLY A 89 -0.14 -13.59 9.38
C GLY A 89 1.16 -13.99 8.66
N LEU A 90 2.27 -14.01 9.39
CA LEU A 90 3.58 -14.34 8.85
C LEU A 90 4.29 -15.31 9.79
N THR A 91 4.57 -16.51 9.33
CA THR A 91 5.35 -17.52 10.05
C THR A 91 6.78 -17.50 9.53
N LEU A 92 7.72 -17.24 10.42
CA LEU A 92 9.16 -17.20 10.13
C LEU A 92 9.91 -18.19 11.00
N LYS A 93 11.10 -18.59 10.57
CA LYS A 93 12.01 -19.39 11.40
C LYS A 93 12.96 -18.49 12.18
N ASN A 94 13.07 -18.72 13.48
CA ASN A 94 14.06 -18.06 14.31
C ASN A 94 15.46 -18.69 14.10
N ARG A 95 16.48 -18.20 14.82
CA ARG A 95 17.84 -18.73 14.72
C ARG A 95 17.97 -20.20 15.12
N ALA A 96 17.07 -20.71 15.97
CA ALA A 96 17.03 -22.10 16.39
C ALA A 96 16.29 -23.01 15.38
N GLY A 97 15.72 -22.46 14.31
CA GLY A 97 14.92 -23.17 13.31
C GLY A 97 13.47 -23.39 13.71
N GLU A 98 13.02 -22.79 14.80
CA GLU A 98 11.65 -22.90 15.30
C GLU A 98 10.75 -21.90 14.57
N ASP A 99 9.49 -22.30 14.34
CA ASP A 99 8.51 -21.45 13.71
C ASP A 99 8.02 -20.37 14.72
N VAL A 100 8.03 -19.12 14.28
CA VAL A 100 7.56 -17.94 15.02
C VAL A 100 6.53 -17.21 14.20
N GLU A 101 5.32 -17.08 14.71
CA GLU A 101 4.28 -16.25 14.12
C GLU A 101 4.48 -14.78 14.50
N LEU A 102 4.53 -13.89 13.50
CA LEU A 102 4.65 -12.45 13.73
C LEU A 102 3.30 -11.76 13.84
N PHE A 103 2.32 -12.11 13.02
CA PHE A 103 0.98 -11.55 13.02
C PHE A 103 -0.03 -12.67 12.79
N GLY A 104 -1.21 -12.58 13.39
CA GLY A 104 -2.30 -13.51 13.13
C GLY A 104 -2.37 -14.77 14.01
N GLY A 105 -1.43 -15.00 14.91
CA GLY A 105 -1.53 -16.06 15.90
C GLY A 105 -2.52 -15.73 17.02
N ASN A 106 -3.21 -16.74 17.54
CA ASN A 106 -4.12 -16.62 18.68
C ASN A 106 -3.49 -15.79 19.81
N ASP A 107 -4.28 -14.92 20.42
CA ASP A 107 -4.03 -13.93 21.48
C ASP A 107 -2.93 -14.18 22.52
N SER A 108 -2.40 -15.40 22.61
CA SER A 108 -1.44 -15.81 23.66
C SER A 108 -0.03 -15.24 23.48
N VAL A 109 0.41 -14.97 22.25
CA VAL A 109 1.73 -14.38 21.95
C VAL A 109 1.68 -12.85 21.97
N GLN A 110 0.55 -12.26 21.57
CA GLN A 110 0.36 -10.80 21.61
C GLN A 110 0.26 -10.27 23.04
N LYS A 111 -0.28 -11.04 23.99
CA LYS A 111 -0.38 -10.63 25.41
C LYS A 111 0.96 -10.45 26.14
N LYS A 112 2.08 -10.92 25.57
CA LYS A 112 3.43 -10.72 26.13
C LYS A 112 4.18 -9.53 25.56
N ARG A 113 3.64 -8.83 24.54
CA ARG A 113 4.31 -7.65 23.96
C ARG A 113 3.96 -6.40 24.79
N VAL A 114 4.90 -5.95 25.56
CA VAL A 114 4.83 -4.71 26.37
C VAL A 114 4.92 -3.46 25.47
N SER A 115 5.34 -3.61 24.22
CA SER A 115 5.56 -2.50 23.30
C SER A 115 4.28 -2.12 22.54
N ARG A 116 3.99 -0.81 22.51
CA ARG A 116 2.86 -0.22 21.78
C ARG A 116 3.03 -0.30 20.26
N TYR A 117 4.27 -0.38 19.80
CA TYR A 117 4.65 -0.44 18.39
C TYR A 117 5.65 -1.56 18.15
N SER A 118 5.62 -2.15 16.95
CA SER A 118 6.60 -3.10 16.46
C SER A 118 7.19 -2.59 15.16
N VAL A 119 8.50 -2.56 15.05
CA VAL A 119 9.21 -2.21 13.83
C VAL A 119 9.77 -3.49 13.23
N LEU A 120 9.42 -3.78 11.98
CA LEU A 120 9.99 -4.86 11.19
C LEU A 120 11.04 -4.29 10.25
N TYR A 121 12.25 -4.79 10.36
CA TYR A 121 13.34 -4.43 9.47
C TYR A 121 13.69 -5.62 8.58
N PHE A 122 13.40 -5.48 7.28
CA PHE A 122 13.73 -6.48 6.27
C PHE A 122 15.13 -6.18 5.72
N TYR A 123 16.05 -7.13 5.81
CA TYR A 123 17.42 -6.95 5.34
C TYR A 123 17.94 -8.21 4.67
N ASP A 124 18.88 -8.03 3.76
CA ASP A 124 19.66 -9.10 3.15
C ASP A 124 21.07 -9.11 3.75
N THR A 125 21.51 -10.27 4.20
CA THR A 125 22.86 -10.46 4.80
C THR A 125 24.00 -10.26 3.80
N GLY A 126 23.75 -10.38 2.49
CA GLY A 126 24.70 -10.10 1.42
C GLY A 126 24.75 -8.64 1.00
N CYS A 127 23.87 -7.79 1.51
CA CYS A 127 23.78 -6.38 1.13
C CYS A 127 24.62 -5.48 2.06
N ALA A 128 25.68 -4.87 1.54
CA ALA A 128 26.54 -3.99 2.33
C ALA A 128 25.80 -2.77 2.92
N ASN A 129 24.88 -2.17 2.16
CA ASN A 129 24.03 -1.06 2.67
C ASN A 129 23.11 -1.51 3.79
N CYS A 130 22.52 -2.71 3.70
CA CYS A 130 21.70 -3.26 4.76
C CYS A 130 22.50 -3.47 6.04
N LEU A 131 23.75 -3.91 5.95
CA LEU A 131 24.63 -4.07 7.09
C LEU A 131 24.89 -2.73 7.80
N ILE A 132 25.22 -1.68 7.03
CA ILE A 132 25.45 -0.32 7.57
C ILE A 132 24.18 0.19 8.26
N GLN A 133 23.02 0.07 7.63
CA GLN A 133 21.75 0.52 8.20
C GLN A 133 21.39 -0.27 9.46
N SER A 134 21.69 -1.57 9.52
CA SER A 134 21.46 -2.39 10.71
C SER A 134 22.30 -1.92 11.91
N ILE A 135 23.56 -1.50 11.66
CA ILE A 135 24.44 -0.95 12.70
C ILE A 135 23.89 0.40 13.19
N MET A 136 23.48 1.28 12.26
CA MET A 136 22.91 2.58 12.61
C MET A 136 21.63 2.42 13.43
N LEU A 137 20.71 1.55 13.01
CA LEU A 137 19.46 1.29 13.72
C LEU A 137 19.71 0.77 15.14
N ARG A 138 20.65 -0.16 15.32
CA ARG A 138 21.03 -0.69 16.63
C ARG A 138 21.62 0.36 17.57
N ASN A 139 22.29 1.38 17.05
CA ASN A 139 22.89 2.45 17.84
C ASN A 139 21.87 3.57 18.17
N THR A 140 20.69 3.54 17.56
CA THR A 140 19.64 4.57 17.74
C THR A 140 18.52 4.09 18.69
N LEU A 141 18.36 2.77 18.84
CA LEU A 141 17.38 2.12 19.74
C LEU A 141 18.00 1.80 21.09
#